data_41a794bc8c8bcf95fe836be2a53396dc
#
_entry.id   41a794bc8c8bcf95fe836be2a53396dc
#
_cell.length_a   1.000
_cell.length_b   1.000
_cell.length_c   1.000
_cell.angle_alpha   90.00
_cell.angle_beta   90.00
_cell.angle_gamma   90.00
#
_symmetry.space_group_name_H-M   'P 1'
#
loop_
_entity.id
_entity.type
_entity.pdbx_description
1 polymer ?
#
loop_
_entity_poly.entity_id
_entity_poly.type
_entity_poly.pdbx_seq_one_letter_code
_entity_poly.pdbx_strand_id
1 'polypeptide(L)'
;QIAGLLEGYPIPESWLIPLVRISLFLTLLMVAGVVHWLAKGIFLKQIKRFAEYTKYQVDNILFENRVFHRLADFLPVLIIYIFLPETLEDSPFKHVAEVLVSILLIFNIALIINATLNALQGIYLSFQFARNISIRPFIQVLKIGLFFISGILVLSLLLDKSPLYFLSGLGALTAILLLIFKDVLLGFVAGIQLIANRMVAPGDWIEVPQYGADGDVTDITLTTVKVQNWDKTITTIPTYALISESFKNWRSMPQSGGRRIKRALLLDQNSIRFCDQTMLGRFQKMQLLKEYI
;
A
#
# COMPACT_ATOMS: atom_id res chain seq x y z
N GLN A 1 -46.85 26.36 14.12
CA GLN A 1 -46.99 27.83 13.89
C GLN A 1 -47.37 28.15 12.45
N ILE A 2 -46.76 27.45 11.43
CA ILE A 2 -47.10 27.66 10.00
C ILE A 2 -48.54 27.19 9.69
N ALA A 3 -49.00 26.09 10.29
CA ALA A 3 -50.36 25.58 10.16
C ALA A 3 -51.39 26.61 10.67
N GLY A 4 -51.13 27.31 11.78
CA GLY A 4 -52.00 28.34 12.31
C GLY A 4 -52.12 29.63 11.46
N LEU A 5 -51.12 29.89 10.59
CA LEU A 5 -51.20 31.00 9.63
C LEU A 5 -52.08 30.67 8.40
N LEU A 6 -52.34 29.41 8.13
CA LEU A 6 -53.13 28.92 6.99
C LEU A 6 -54.57 28.56 7.37
N GLU A 7 -54.90 28.50 8.66
CA GLU A 7 -56.27 28.22 9.17
C GLU A 7 -57.34 29.29 8.76
N GLY A 8 -56.92 30.44 8.22
CA GLY A 8 -57.83 31.47 7.72
C GLY A 8 -58.24 31.36 6.25
N TYR A 9 -57.69 30.34 5.49
CA TYR A 9 -57.98 30.14 4.07
C TYR A 9 -58.80 28.88 3.86
N PRO A 10 -59.73 28.81 2.90
CA PRO A 10 -60.53 27.63 2.60
C PRO A 10 -59.73 26.57 1.82
N ILE A 11 -58.68 26.03 2.44
CA ILE A 11 -57.85 24.99 1.86
C ILE A 11 -58.39 23.64 2.37
N PRO A 12 -58.69 22.66 1.50
CA PRO A 12 -59.05 21.31 1.93
C PRO A 12 -57.93 20.70 2.81
N GLU A 13 -58.28 20.05 3.91
CA GLU A 13 -57.33 19.43 4.83
C GLU A 13 -56.35 18.48 4.13
N SER A 14 -56.79 17.84 3.04
CA SER A 14 -55.93 16.95 2.21
C SER A 14 -54.74 17.68 1.55
N TRP A 15 -54.78 18.99 1.36
CA TRP A 15 -53.74 19.80 0.76
C TRP A 15 -52.90 20.57 1.78
N LEU A 16 -53.36 20.68 3.00
CA LEU A 16 -52.74 21.48 4.05
C LEU A 16 -51.40 20.85 4.48
N ILE A 17 -51.37 19.52 4.69
CA ILE A 17 -50.17 18.76 5.06
C ILE A 17 -49.07 18.82 3.97
N PRO A 18 -49.35 18.52 2.68
CA PRO A 18 -48.39 18.69 1.60
C PRO A 18 -47.82 20.10 1.46
N LEU A 19 -48.67 21.12 1.56
CA LEU A 19 -48.25 22.53 1.46
C LEU A 19 -47.30 22.94 2.59
N VAL A 20 -47.59 22.55 3.83
CA VAL A 20 -46.72 22.81 4.97
C VAL A 20 -45.35 22.13 4.78
N ARG A 21 -45.34 20.88 4.30
CA ARG A 21 -44.07 20.14 4.04
C ARG A 21 -43.25 20.78 2.93
N ILE A 22 -43.86 21.17 1.83
CA ILE A 22 -43.20 21.90 0.73
C ILE A 22 -42.62 23.21 1.25
N SER A 23 -43.35 23.96 2.07
CA SER A 23 -42.86 25.21 2.64
C SER A 23 -41.70 25.01 3.57
N LEU A 24 -41.71 23.96 4.43
CA LEU A 24 -40.60 23.59 5.28
C LEU A 24 -39.35 23.18 4.47
N PHE A 25 -39.52 22.38 3.42
CA PHE A 25 -38.44 21.98 2.53
C PHE A 25 -37.83 23.18 1.78
N LEU A 26 -38.66 24.08 1.26
CA LEU A 26 -38.19 25.33 0.63
C LEU A 26 -37.45 26.23 1.64
N THR A 27 -37.96 26.31 2.88
CA THR A 27 -37.27 27.05 3.96
C THR A 27 -35.93 26.43 4.27
N LEU A 28 -35.81 25.10 4.34
CA LEU A 28 -34.56 24.39 4.56
C LEU A 28 -33.54 24.69 3.43
N LEU A 29 -33.99 24.64 2.17
CA LEU A 29 -33.12 24.98 1.02
C LEU A 29 -32.69 26.45 1.06
N MET A 30 -33.60 27.37 1.45
CA MET A 30 -33.26 28.76 1.61
C MET A 30 -32.21 28.99 2.71
N VAL A 31 -32.38 28.35 3.88
CA VAL A 31 -31.42 28.42 4.98
C VAL A 31 -30.05 27.85 4.53
N ALA A 32 -30.04 26.69 3.88
CA ALA A 32 -28.81 26.10 3.36
C ALA A 32 -28.13 27.03 2.33
N GLY A 33 -28.91 27.69 1.45
CA GLY A 33 -28.40 28.67 0.49
C GLY A 33 -27.81 29.91 1.18
N VAL A 34 -28.47 30.45 2.19
CA VAL A 34 -27.98 31.58 2.99
C VAL A 34 -26.66 31.21 3.72
N VAL A 35 -26.61 30.01 4.33
CA VAL A 35 -25.40 29.54 4.99
C VAL A 35 -24.26 29.36 3.98
N HIS A 36 -24.53 28.81 2.80
CA HIS A 36 -23.55 28.70 1.73
C HIS A 36 -22.98 30.08 1.31
N TRP A 37 -23.89 31.06 1.10
CA TRP A 37 -23.50 32.42 0.73
C TRP A 37 -22.67 33.09 1.84
N LEU A 38 -23.03 32.95 3.11
CA LEU A 38 -22.31 33.47 4.25
C LEU A 38 -20.92 32.76 4.38
N ALA A 39 -20.87 31.44 4.26
CA ALA A 39 -19.65 30.67 4.33
C ALA A 39 -18.67 31.08 3.21
N LYS A 40 -19.13 31.20 1.98
CA LYS A 40 -18.28 31.65 0.85
C LYS A 40 -17.97 33.14 0.88
N GLY A 41 -18.97 33.97 1.18
CA GLY A 41 -18.83 35.41 1.08
C GLY A 41 -18.03 36.04 2.23
N ILE A 42 -18.34 35.67 3.48
CA ILE A 42 -17.79 36.30 4.67
C ILE A 42 -16.63 35.46 5.23
N PHE A 43 -16.90 34.17 5.51
CA PHE A 43 -15.93 33.32 6.20
C PHE A 43 -14.63 33.11 5.38
N LEU A 44 -14.74 32.80 4.08
CA LEU A 44 -13.57 32.63 3.22
C LEU A 44 -12.76 33.92 3.06
N LYS A 45 -13.44 35.09 2.99
CA LYS A 45 -12.74 36.39 2.91
C LYS A 45 -11.96 36.69 4.19
N GLN A 46 -12.53 36.36 5.36
CA GLN A 46 -11.86 36.56 6.65
C GLN A 46 -10.66 35.60 6.78
N ILE A 47 -10.82 34.31 6.43
CA ILE A 47 -9.71 33.36 6.46
C ILE A 47 -8.59 33.79 5.51
N LYS A 48 -8.92 34.23 4.29
CA LYS A 48 -7.93 34.72 3.34
C LYS A 48 -7.16 35.91 3.91
N ARG A 49 -7.86 36.88 4.49
CA ARG A 49 -7.25 38.06 5.12
C ARG A 49 -6.36 37.64 6.30
N PHE A 50 -6.78 36.67 7.09
CA PHE A 50 -6.00 36.14 8.20
C PHE A 50 -4.74 35.39 7.71
N ALA A 51 -4.86 34.57 6.68
CA ALA A 51 -3.74 33.87 6.04
C ALA A 51 -2.69 34.83 5.43
N GLU A 52 -3.14 35.95 4.87
CA GLU A 52 -2.25 37.01 4.37
C GLU A 52 -1.49 37.77 5.49
N TYR A 53 -2.08 37.83 6.71
CA TYR A 53 -1.45 38.43 7.87
C TYR A 53 -0.44 37.50 8.58
N THR A 54 -0.66 36.18 8.46
CA THR A 54 0.18 35.17 9.09
C THR A 54 1.40 34.91 8.22
N LYS A 55 2.61 35.05 8.74
CA LYS A 55 3.88 34.76 8.02
C LYS A 55 4.10 33.27 7.72
N TYR A 56 3.15 32.40 8.05
CA TYR A 56 3.27 30.96 7.86
C TYR A 56 2.82 30.54 6.44
N GLN A 57 3.68 29.87 5.70
CA GLN A 57 3.38 29.35 4.35
C GLN A 57 2.26 28.30 4.35
N VAL A 58 1.99 27.67 5.50
CA VAL A 58 0.99 26.61 5.66
C VAL A 58 -0.43 27.11 5.38
N ASP A 59 -0.80 28.28 5.86
CA ASP A 59 -2.14 28.85 5.68
C ASP A 59 -2.43 29.13 4.21
N ASN A 60 -1.46 29.64 3.46
CA ASN A 60 -1.54 29.89 2.05
C ASN A 60 -1.71 28.58 1.25
N ILE A 61 -0.95 27.53 1.59
CA ILE A 61 -1.02 26.21 0.94
C ILE A 61 -2.40 25.56 1.18
N LEU A 62 -2.97 25.67 2.37
CA LEU A 62 -4.32 25.18 2.67
C LEU A 62 -5.40 25.93 1.84
N PHE A 63 -5.23 27.23 1.66
CA PHE A 63 -6.13 28.03 0.88
C PHE A 63 -6.04 27.73 -0.62
N GLU A 64 -4.82 27.63 -1.18
CA GLU A 64 -4.55 27.29 -2.59
C GLU A 64 -5.10 25.91 -2.95
N ASN A 65 -4.99 24.94 -2.04
CA ASN A 65 -5.54 23.59 -2.22
C ASN A 65 -7.04 23.49 -1.94
N ARG A 66 -7.71 24.64 -1.76
CA ARG A 66 -9.17 24.77 -1.60
C ARG A 66 -9.76 24.03 -0.39
N VAL A 67 -8.98 23.74 0.66
CA VAL A 67 -9.46 23.05 1.86
C VAL A 67 -10.61 23.82 2.49
N PHE A 68 -10.44 25.13 2.71
CA PHE A 68 -11.46 26.00 3.29
C PHE A 68 -12.69 26.16 2.38
N HIS A 69 -12.51 26.15 1.05
CA HIS A 69 -13.64 26.19 0.12
C HIS A 69 -14.51 24.92 0.23
N ARG A 70 -13.88 23.75 0.35
CA ARG A 70 -14.58 22.48 0.53
C ARG A 70 -15.29 22.39 1.87
N LEU A 71 -14.69 22.92 2.95
CA LEU A 71 -15.35 23.05 4.25
C LEU A 71 -16.57 23.98 4.18
N ALA A 72 -16.50 25.09 3.43
CA ALA A 72 -17.64 25.96 3.21
C ALA A 72 -18.76 25.28 2.41
N ASP A 73 -18.42 24.45 1.42
CA ASP A 73 -19.38 23.66 0.63
C ASP A 73 -20.03 22.53 1.44
N PHE A 74 -19.37 22.03 2.48
CA PHE A 74 -19.88 20.98 3.36
C PHE A 74 -21.02 21.44 4.28
N LEU A 75 -20.95 22.68 4.80
CA LEU A 75 -21.90 23.20 5.78
C LEU A 75 -23.37 23.15 5.30
N PRO A 76 -23.73 23.61 4.10
CA PRO A 76 -25.11 23.52 3.64
C PRO A 76 -25.61 22.09 3.46
N VAL A 77 -24.72 21.16 3.00
CA VAL A 77 -25.08 19.75 2.85
C VAL A 77 -25.32 19.11 4.22
N LEU A 78 -24.50 19.46 5.21
CA LEU A 78 -24.66 18.98 6.60
C LEU A 78 -26.00 19.46 7.20
N ILE A 79 -26.37 20.73 6.98
CA ILE A 79 -27.66 21.27 7.46
C ILE A 79 -28.81 20.50 6.80
N ILE A 80 -28.76 20.30 5.48
CA ILE A 80 -29.82 19.55 4.78
C ILE A 80 -29.89 18.13 5.35
N TYR A 81 -28.73 17.44 5.54
CA TYR A 81 -28.68 16.09 6.09
C TYR A 81 -29.33 15.96 7.47
N ILE A 82 -29.12 16.93 8.36
CA ILE A 82 -29.66 16.91 9.73
C ILE A 82 -31.17 17.15 9.74
N PHE A 83 -31.65 18.12 8.97
CA PHE A 83 -33.07 18.58 9.06
C PHE A 83 -33.99 17.93 8.01
N LEU A 84 -33.45 17.26 6.99
CA LEU A 84 -34.25 16.60 5.93
C LEU A 84 -35.23 15.56 6.48
N PRO A 85 -34.84 14.65 7.43
CA PRO A 85 -35.73 13.60 7.93
C PRO A 85 -36.99 14.15 8.59
N GLU A 86 -36.89 15.32 9.27
CA GLU A 86 -38.01 15.96 9.92
C GLU A 86 -38.95 16.69 8.92
N THR A 87 -38.34 17.26 7.83
CA THR A 87 -39.11 17.99 6.82
C THR A 87 -39.90 17.07 5.90
N LEU A 88 -39.44 15.83 5.69
CA LEU A 88 -40.05 14.84 4.81
C LEU A 88 -40.69 13.66 5.59
N GLU A 89 -41.01 13.84 6.87
CA GLU A 89 -41.68 12.81 7.67
C GLU A 89 -42.98 12.35 6.96
N ASP A 90 -43.19 11.01 6.85
CA ASP A 90 -44.28 10.37 6.09
C ASP A 90 -44.38 10.66 4.57
N SER A 91 -43.33 11.22 3.97
CA SER A 91 -43.32 11.39 2.52
C SER A 91 -42.79 10.12 1.83
N PRO A 92 -43.42 9.66 0.73
CA PRO A 92 -42.91 8.51 -0.05
C PRO A 92 -41.52 8.76 -0.65
N PHE A 93 -41.07 10.01 -0.73
CA PHE A 93 -39.77 10.41 -1.27
C PHE A 93 -38.69 10.53 -0.19
N LYS A 94 -39.04 10.37 1.11
CA LYS A 94 -38.13 10.55 2.23
C LYS A 94 -36.87 9.70 2.06
N HIS A 95 -37.03 8.39 1.87
CA HIS A 95 -35.89 7.46 1.74
C HIS A 95 -34.96 7.83 0.57
N VAL A 96 -35.52 8.14 -0.58
CA VAL A 96 -34.72 8.55 -1.77
C VAL A 96 -33.95 9.84 -1.50
N ALA A 97 -34.59 10.81 -0.87
CA ALA A 97 -33.96 12.09 -0.53
C ALA A 97 -32.85 11.93 0.50
N GLU A 98 -33.06 11.10 1.54
CA GLU A 98 -32.04 10.78 2.56
C GLU A 98 -30.83 10.08 1.94
N VAL A 99 -31.04 9.12 1.04
CA VAL A 99 -29.96 8.43 0.32
C VAL A 99 -29.17 9.43 -0.54
N LEU A 100 -29.86 10.28 -1.31
CA LEU A 100 -29.20 11.29 -2.17
C LEU A 100 -28.36 12.28 -1.34
N VAL A 101 -28.89 12.79 -0.23
CA VAL A 101 -28.18 13.75 0.61
C VAL A 101 -27.02 13.06 1.33
N SER A 102 -27.18 11.80 1.75
CA SER A 102 -26.10 11.00 2.33
C SER A 102 -24.95 10.77 1.33
N ILE A 103 -25.27 10.48 0.06
CA ILE A 103 -24.28 10.37 -1.02
C ILE A 103 -23.55 11.71 -1.23
N LEU A 104 -24.27 12.82 -1.26
CA LEU A 104 -23.65 14.15 -1.36
C LEU A 104 -22.74 14.44 -0.16
N LEU A 105 -23.13 14.03 1.04
CA LEU A 105 -22.32 14.18 2.26
C LEU A 105 -21.03 13.39 2.16
N ILE A 106 -21.10 12.10 1.80
CA ILE A 106 -19.92 11.23 1.59
C ILE A 106 -18.99 11.85 0.55
N PHE A 107 -19.53 12.32 -0.58
CA PHE A 107 -18.76 12.95 -1.64
C PHE A 107 -18.06 14.22 -1.16
N ASN A 108 -18.74 15.08 -0.40
CA ASN A 108 -18.15 16.30 0.17
C ASN A 108 -17.03 15.96 1.16
N ILE A 109 -17.22 14.98 2.05
CA ILE A 109 -16.19 14.52 2.98
C ILE A 109 -14.97 14.01 2.21
N ALA A 110 -15.17 13.19 1.17
CA ALA A 110 -14.09 12.70 0.34
C ALA A 110 -13.31 13.84 -0.35
N LEU A 111 -14.01 14.88 -0.82
CA LEU A 111 -13.38 16.07 -1.42
C LEU A 111 -12.58 16.89 -0.40
N ILE A 112 -13.06 17.02 0.86
CA ILE A 112 -12.33 17.69 1.94
C ILE A 112 -11.03 16.93 2.25
N ILE A 113 -11.12 15.61 2.44
CA ILE A 113 -9.95 14.77 2.71
C ILE A 113 -8.97 14.83 1.53
N ASN A 114 -9.45 14.75 0.29
CA ASN A 114 -8.60 14.88 -0.90
C ASN A 114 -7.90 16.24 -0.98
N ALA A 115 -8.59 17.34 -0.67
CA ALA A 115 -8.01 18.67 -0.61
C ALA A 115 -6.95 18.78 0.50
N THR A 116 -7.22 18.20 1.66
CA THR A 116 -6.29 18.13 2.78
C THR A 116 -5.03 17.32 2.44
N LEU A 117 -5.17 16.19 1.76
CA LEU A 117 -4.03 15.40 1.26
C LEU A 117 -3.18 16.18 0.26
N ASN A 118 -3.81 16.97 -0.64
CA ASN A 118 -3.09 17.87 -1.53
C ASN A 118 -2.32 18.95 -0.76
N ALA A 119 -2.95 19.54 0.25
CA ALA A 119 -2.32 20.55 1.09
C ALA A 119 -1.14 19.96 1.89
N LEU A 120 -1.28 18.77 2.46
CA LEU A 120 -0.18 18.05 3.13
C LEU A 120 0.99 17.81 2.18
N GLN A 121 0.71 17.41 0.92
CA GLN A 121 1.74 17.27 -0.11
C GLN A 121 2.44 18.61 -0.39
N GLY A 122 1.67 19.72 -0.50
CA GLY A 122 2.21 21.06 -0.69
C GLY A 122 3.08 21.50 0.48
N ILE A 123 2.65 21.27 1.72
CA ILE A 123 3.40 21.58 2.94
C ILE A 123 4.71 20.77 2.97
N TYR A 124 4.65 19.46 2.67
CA TYR A 124 5.85 18.64 2.60
C TYR A 124 6.87 19.17 1.60
N LEU A 125 6.41 19.57 0.40
CA LEU A 125 7.28 20.09 -0.66
C LEU A 125 7.92 21.45 -0.30
N SER A 126 7.42 22.17 0.70
CA SER A 126 8.05 23.42 1.18
C SER A 126 9.30 23.16 2.03
N PHE A 127 9.52 21.95 2.53
CA PHE A 127 10.73 21.60 3.29
C PHE A 127 11.91 21.24 2.38
N GLN A 128 13.12 21.64 2.77
CA GLN A 128 14.34 21.41 1.99
C GLN A 128 14.67 19.92 1.76
N PHE A 129 14.39 19.05 2.73
CA PHE A 129 14.64 17.61 2.62
C PHE A 129 13.67 16.90 1.63
N ALA A 130 12.57 17.53 1.26
CA ALA A 130 11.62 16.99 0.29
C ALA A 130 12.20 16.82 -1.14
N ARG A 131 13.34 17.46 -1.42
CA ARG A 131 14.02 17.34 -2.71
C ARG A 131 14.55 15.94 -2.99
N ASN A 132 14.86 15.17 -1.95
CA ASN A 132 15.48 13.84 -2.08
C ASN A 132 14.46 12.69 -2.02
N ILE A 133 13.28 12.93 -1.45
CA ILE A 133 12.26 11.87 -1.25
C ILE A 133 10.91 12.38 -1.74
N SER A 134 10.36 11.76 -2.78
CA SER A 134 9.03 12.11 -3.29
C SER A 134 7.94 11.39 -2.49
N ILE A 135 7.03 12.14 -1.86
CA ILE A 135 5.84 11.55 -1.19
C ILE A 135 4.64 11.40 -2.12
N ARG A 136 4.73 11.85 -3.38
CA ARG A 136 3.62 11.79 -4.35
C ARG A 136 2.99 10.41 -4.50
N PRO A 137 3.76 9.31 -4.63
CA PRO A 137 3.18 7.97 -4.74
C PRO A 137 2.35 7.58 -3.52
N PHE A 138 2.81 7.93 -2.32
CA PHE A 138 2.10 7.62 -1.06
C PHE A 138 0.77 8.38 -0.98
N ILE A 139 0.76 9.67 -1.34
CA ILE A 139 -0.47 10.47 -1.39
C ILE A 139 -1.43 9.91 -2.45
N GLN A 140 -0.95 9.45 -3.60
CA GLN A 140 -1.79 8.82 -4.62
C GLN A 140 -2.45 7.54 -4.11
N VAL A 141 -1.72 6.67 -3.42
CA VAL A 141 -2.27 5.45 -2.80
C VAL A 141 -3.35 5.78 -1.78
N LEU A 142 -3.11 6.79 -0.91
CA LEU A 142 -4.11 7.25 0.05
C LEU A 142 -5.39 7.77 -0.63
N LYS A 143 -5.26 8.50 -1.75
CA LYS A 143 -6.42 8.98 -2.53
C LYS A 143 -7.19 7.83 -3.18
N ILE A 144 -6.48 6.83 -3.73
CA ILE A 144 -7.14 5.63 -4.29
C ILE A 144 -7.93 4.93 -3.19
N GLY A 145 -7.33 4.72 -2.01
CA GLY A 145 -8.02 4.14 -0.85
C GLY A 145 -9.23 4.96 -0.41
N LEU A 146 -9.10 6.29 -0.35
CA LEU A 146 -10.19 7.21 -0.01
C LEU A 146 -11.38 7.07 -0.96
N PHE A 147 -11.14 7.15 -2.27
CA PHE A 147 -12.22 7.05 -3.26
C PHE A 147 -12.80 5.64 -3.34
N PHE A 148 -12.00 4.61 -3.11
CA PHE A 148 -12.47 3.23 -3.01
C PHE A 148 -13.43 3.03 -1.83
N ILE A 149 -13.06 3.50 -0.63
CA ILE A 149 -13.92 3.44 0.56
C ILE A 149 -15.17 4.27 0.34
N SER A 150 -15.06 5.48 -0.21
CA SER A 150 -16.21 6.32 -0.53
C SER A 150 -17.17 5.64 -1.51
N GLY A 151 -16.64 4.93 -2.51
CA GLY A 151 -17.43 4.14 -3.45
C GLY A 151 -18.19 2.99 -2.77
N ILE A 152 -17.55 2.27 -1.84
CA ILE A 152 -18.21 1.23 -1.04
C ILE A 152 -19.34 1.81 -0.19
N LEU A 153 -19.10 2.96 0.45
CA LEU A 153 -20.14 3.62 1.26
C LEU A 153 -21.33 4.06 0.42
N VAL A 154 -21.09 4.62 -0.76
CA VAL A 154 -22.16 5.00 -1.71
C VAL A 154 -22.93 3.76 -2.18
N LEU A 155 -22.21 2.68 -2.55
CA LEU A 155 -22.83 1.43 -2.98
C LEU A 155 -23.68 0.79 -1.87
N SER A 156 -23.18 0.88 -0.64
CA SER A 156 -23.88 0.45 0.58
C SER A 156 -25.23 1.16 0.74
N LEU A 157 -25.27 2.48 0.57
CA LEU A 157 -26.50 3.27 0.62
C LEU A 157 -27.46 2.94 -0.51
N LEU A 158 -26.94 2.80 -1.74
CA LEU A 158 -27.78 2.51 -2.92
C LEU A 158 -28.45 1.13 -2.87
N LEU A 159 -27.77 0.13 -2.28
CA LEU A 159 -28.25 -1.25 -2.21
C LEU A 159 -28.85 -1.61 -0.85
N ASP A 160 -28.94 -0.65 0.06
CA ASP A 160 -29.44 -0.85 1.43
C ASP A 160 -28.77 -2.04 2.13
N LYS A 161 -27.44 -2.13 2.01
CA LYS A 161 -26.61 -3.17 2.63
C LYS A 161 -25.52 -2.53 3.48
N SER A 162 -25.08 -3.22 4.52
CA SER A 162 -23.98 -2.70 5.34
C SER A 162 -22.66 -2.62 4.54
N PRO A 163 -21.80 -1.62 4.79
CA PRO A 163 -20.49 -1.55 4.14
C PRO A 163 -19.63 -2.80 4.37
N LEU A 164 -19.79 -3.44 5.54
CA LEU A 164 -19.09 -4.68 5.87
C LEU A 164 -19.47 -5.85 4.95
N TYR A 165 -20.71 -5.87 4.42
CA TYR A 165 -21.13 -6.89 3.46
C TYR A 165 -20.23 -6.87 2.20
N PHE A 166 -19.98 -5.70 1.66
CA PHE A 166 -19.12 -5.54 0.48
C PHE A 166 -17.65 -5.81 0.81
N LEU A 167 -17.17 -5.31 1.96
CA LEU A 167 -15.80 -5.56 2.41
C LEU A 167 -15.54 -7.06 2.66
N SER A 168 -16.49 -7.78 3.23
CA SER A 168 -16.38 -9.23 3.46
C SER A 168 -16.31 -9.99 2.14
N GLY A 169 -17.18 -9.65 1.17
CA GLY A 169 -17.16 -10.26 -0.16
C GLY A 169 -15.84 -10.00 -0.90
N LEU A 170 -15.37 -8.75 -0.89
CA LEU A 170 -14.08 -8.38 -1.47
C LEU A 170 -12.92 -9.05 -0.74
N GLY A 171 -12.99 -9.16 0.58
CA GLY A 171 -11.97 -9.84 1.39
C GLY A 171 -11.85 -11.32 1.05
N ALA A 172 -12.98 -12.03 0.92
CA ALA A 172 -13.01 -13.42 0.50
C ALA A 172 -12.41 -13.62 -0.92
N LEU A 173 -12.82 -12.77 -1.88
CA LEU A 173 -12.26 -12.80 -3.23
C LEU A 173 -10.75 -12.53 -3.22
N THR A 174 -10.31 -11.53 -2.46
CA THR A 174 -8.89 -11.19 -2.33
C THR A 174 -8.09 -12.34 -1.73
N ALA A 175 -8.62 -13.05 -0.71
CA ALA A 175 -7.97 -14.20 -0.12
C ALA A 175 -7.77 -15.35 -1.14
N ILE A 176 -8.78 -15.61 -1.98
CA ILE A 176 -8.69 -16.59 -3.05
C ILE A 176 -7.64 -16.18 -4.08
N LEU A 177 -7.64 -14.91 -4.51
CA LEU A 177 -6.66 -14.39 -5.45
C LEU A 177 -5.24 -14.46 -4.89
N LEU A 178 -5.04 -14.07 -3.63
CA LEU A 178 -3.74 -14.17 -2.96
C LEU A 178 -3.26 -15.61 -2.89
N LEU A 179 -4.15 -16.58 -2.67
CA LEU A 179 -3.79 -17.99 -2.66
C LEU A 179 -3.32 -18.46 -4.04
N ILE A 180 -4.00 -18.04 -5.12
CA ILE A 180 -3.64 -18.38 -6.51
C ILE A 180 -2.29 -17.75 -6.89
N PHE A 181 -2.05 -16.51 -6.51
CA PHE A 181 -0.84 -15.76 -6.88
C PHE A 181 0.30 -15.86 -5.85
N LYS A 182 0.13 -16.66 -4.80
CA LYS A 182 1.09 -16.78 -3.69
C LYS A 182 2.52 -17.01 -4.18
N ASP A 183 2.73 -18.00 -5.04
CA ASP A 183 4.08 -18.39 -5.46
C ASP A 183 4.72 -17.33 -6.35
N VAL A 184 3.93 -16.66 -7.19
CA VAL A 184 4.38 -15.53 -8.01
C VAL A 184 4.81 -14.35 -7.13
N LEU A 185 4.02 -14.02 -6.10
CA LEU A 185 4.33 -12.94 -5.16
C LEU A 185 5.58 -13.26 -4.33
N LEU A 186 5.70 -14.51 -3.84
CA LEU A 186 6.90 -14.96 -3.12
C LEU A 186 8.13 -14.87 -4.03
N GLY A 187 8.05 -15.33 -5.27
CA GLY A 187 9.13 -15.22 -6.25
C GLY A 187 9.54 -13.77 -6.52
N PHE A 188 8.58 -12.89 -6.68
CA PHE A 188 8.81 -11.46 -6.90
C PHE A 188 9.55 -10.80 -5.71
N VAL A 189 9.06 -11.01 -4.48
CA VAL A 189 9.69 -10.46 -3.27
C VAL A 189 11.09 -11.05 -3.09
N ALA A 190 11.25 -12.35 -3.33
CA ALA A 190 12.54 -13.03 -3.27
C ALA A 190 13.54 -12.48 -4.30
N GLY A 191 13.10 -12.25 -5.54
CA GLY A 191 13.93 -11.65 -6.57
C GLY A 191 14.48 -10.29 -6.16
N ILE A 192 13.63 -9.42 -5.60
CA ILE A 192 14.06 -8.13 -5.07
C ILE A 192 15.08 -8.29 -3.94
N GLN A 193 14.84 -9.22 -3.00
CA GLN A 193 15.74 -9.46 -1.86
C GLN A 193 17.09 -10.01 -2.30
N LEU A 194 17.13 -10.96 -3.27
CA LEU A 194 18.37 -11.50 -3.82
C LEU A 194 19.25 -10.39 -4.41
N ILE A 195 18.65 -9.49 -5.20
CA ILE A 195 19.34 -8.38 -5.85
C ILE A 195 19.78 -7.33 -4.83
N ALA A 196 18.88 -6.90 -3.94
CA ALA A 196 19.13 -5.85 -2.95
C ALA A 196 20.24 -6.26 -1.96
N ASN A 197 20.25 -7.52 -1.53
CA ASN A 197 21.24 -8.07 -0.59
C ASN A 197 22.49 -8.63 -1.29
N ARG A 198 22.55 -8.60 -2.63
CA ARG A 198 23.66 -9.16 -3.42
C ARG A 198 23.98 -10.61 -3.06
N MET A 199 22.98 -11.40 -2.72
CA MET A 199 23.17 -12.79 -2.30
C MET A 199 23.73 -13.66 -3.44
N VAL A 200 23.25 -13.41 -4.66
CA VAL A 200 23.68 -14.07 -5.90
C VAL A 200 23.78 -13.02 -7.00
N ALA A 201 24.76 -13.19 -7.88
CA ALA A 201 24.92 -12.36 -9.08
C ALA A 201 25.23 -13.24 -10.31
N PRO A 202 24.91 -12.78 -11.53
CA PRO A 202 25.36 -13.46 -12.74
C PRO A 202 26.88 -13.66 -12.73
N GLY A 203 27.34 -14.87 -13.07
CA GLY A 203 28.74 -15.28 -13.00
C GLY A 203 29.17 -15.89 -11.67
N ASP A 204 28.31 -15.93 -10.64
CA ASP A 204 28.62 -16.65 -9.41
C ASP A 204 28.51 -18.15 -9.61
N TRP A 205 29.45 -18.89 -9.10
CA TRP A 205 29.29 -20.32 -8.91
C TRP A 205 28.47 -20.61 -7.67
N ILE A 206 27.31 -21.26 -7.84
CA ILE A 206 26.44 -21.69 -6.74
C ILE A 206 26.19 -23.20 -6.79
N GLU A 207 26.01 -23.77 -5.61
CA GLU A 207 25.66 -25.19 -5.42
C GLU A 207 24.37 -25.28 -4.62
N VAL A 208 23.32 -25.84 -5.25
CA VAL A 208 21.98 -26.02 -4.68
C VAL A 208 21.55 -27.46 -4.87
N PRO A 209 21.97 -28.38 -3.96
CA PRO A 209 21.80 -29.82 -4.18
C PRO A 209 20.36 -30.27 -4.35
N GLN A 210 19.41 -29.63 -3.68
CA GLN A 210 17.99 -29.95 -3.73
C GLN A 210 17.38 -29.76 -5.12
N TYR A 211 17.99 -28.88 -5.93
CA TYR A 211 17.56 -28.60 -7.32
C TYR A 211 18.52 -29.22 -8.34
N GLY A 212 19.52 -29.99 -7.90
CA GLY A 212 20.54 -30.56 -8.79
C GLY A 212 21.36 -29.51 -9.53
N ALA A 213 21.51 -28.33 -8.94
CA ALA A 213 22.28 -27.23 -9.51
C ALA A 213 23.67 -27.14 -8.87
N ASP A 214 24.71 -27.22 -9.71
CA ASP A 214 26.12 -27.01 -9.37
C ASP A 214 26.83 -26.40 -10.58
N GLY A 215 26.97 -25.06 -10.57
CA GLY A 215 27.56 -24.36 -11.74
C GLY A 215 27.39 -22.85 -11.65
N ASP A 216 27.57 -22.19 -12.78
CA ASP A 216 27.58 -20.74 -12.88
C ASP A 216 26.18 -20.19 -13.14
N VAL A 217 25.83 -19.12 -12.39
CA VAL A 217 24.59 -18.36 -12.60
C VAL A 217 24.69 -17.60 -13.91
N THR A 218 23.80 -17.91 -14.85
CA THR A 218 23.76 -17.25 -16.17
C THR A 218 22.80 -16.08 -16.22
N ASP A 219 21.65 -16.19 -15.51
CA ASP A 219 20.60 -15.19 -15.57
C ASP A 219 19.78 -15.18 -14.26
N ILE A 220 19.34 -13.99 -13.85
CA ILE A 220 18.48 -13.78 -12.70
C ILE A 220 17.29 -12.94 -13.12
N THR A 221 16.10 -13.57 -13.13
CA THR A 221 14.83 -12.91 -13.38
C THR A 221 14.11 -12.64 -12.05
N LEU A 222 12.94 -12.00 -12.11
CA LEU A 222 12.15 -11.71 -10.90
C LEU A 222 11.69 -12.96 -10.14
N THR A 223 11.47 -14.06 -10.87
CA THR A 223 10.90 -15.29 -10.29
C THR A 223 11.80 -16.51 -10.39
N THR A 224 12.86 -16.45 -11.19
CA THR A 224 13.74 -17.59 -11.43
C THR A 224 15.20 -17.19 -11.56
N VAL A 225 16.10 -18.10 -11.17
CA VAL A 225 17.53 -18.03 -11.39
C VAL A 225 17.94 -19.22 -12.27
N LYS A 226 18.72 -18.97 -13.34
CA LYS A 226 19.25 -20.01 -14.22
C LYS A 226 20.69 -20.30 -13.88
N VAL A 227 20.99 -21.55 -13.68
CA VAL A 227 22.36 -22.07 -13.39
C VAL A 227 22.79 -22.99 -14.50
N GLN A 228 23.91 -22.70 -15.12
CA GLN A 228 24.56 -23.62 -16.08
C GLN A 228 25.46 -24.56 -15.29
N ASN A 229 25.05 -25.82 -15.20
CA ASN A 229 25.82 -26.89 -14.57
C ASN A 229 27.11 -27.20 -15.36
N TRP A 230 28.02 -27.93 -14.73
CA TRP A 230 29.28 -28.32 -15.33
C TRP A 230 29.14 -29.23 -16.55
N ASP A 231 28.07 -30.01 -16.61
CA ASP A 231 27.66 -30.83 -17.77
C ASP A 231 27.00 -30.04 -18.91
N LYS A 232 26.95 -28.70 -18.80
CA LYS A 232 26.33 -27.77 -19.73
C LYS A 232 24.79 -27.80 -19.74
N THR A 233 24.14 -28.53 -18.86
CA THR A 233 22.70 -28.44 -18.66
C THR A 233 22.35 -27.13 -17.93
N ILE A 234 21.12 -26.63 -18.12
CA ILE A 234 20.63 -25.44 -17.42
C ILE A 234 19.55 -25.86 -16.42
N THR A 235 19.82 -25.62 -15.15
CA THR A 235 18.83 -25.77 -14.08
C THR A 235 18.19 -24.44 -13.80
N THR A 236 16.85 -24.39 -13.79
CA THR A 236 16.07 -23.20 -13.44
C THR A 236 15.53 -23.35 -12.03
N ILE A 237 15.92 -22.46 -11.14
CA ILE A 237 15.56 -22.48 -9.72
C ILE A 237 14.61 -21.32 -9.44
N PRO A 238 13.47 -21.53 -8.74
CA PRO A 238 12.63 -20.43 -8.27
C PRO A 238 13.40 -19.52 -7.32
N THR A 239 13.29 -18.19 -7.49
CA THR A 239 14.03 -17.22 -6.65
C THR A 239 13.73 -17.37 -5.16
N TYR A 240 12.49 -17.72 -4.80
CA TYR A 240 12.13 -17.92 -3.40
C TYR A 240 12.89 -19.07 -2.73
N ALA A 241 13.29 -20.10 -3.49
CA ALA A 241 14.04 -21.23 -2.97
C ALA A 241 15.42 -20.81 -2.46
N LEU A 242 16.09 -19.88 -3.14
CA LEU A 242 17.38 -19.34 -2.73
C LEU A 242 17.32 -18.44 -1.48
N ILE A 243 16.11 -18.07 -1.03
CA ILE A 243 15.90 -17.32 0.21
C ILE A 243 15.44 -18.23 1.34
N SER A 244 14.57 -19.21 1.02
CA SER A 244 13.99 -20.12 2.02
C SER A 244 14.89 -21.29 2.37
N GLU A 245 15.80 -21.63 1.48
CA GLU A 245 16.66 -22.81 1.62
C GLU A 245 18.14 -22.42 1.66
N SER A 246 18.98 -23.29 2.24
CA SER A 246 20.42 -23.06 2.26
C SER A 246 21.07 -23.45 0.94
N PHE A 247 21.94 -22.62 0.44
CA PHE A 247 22.78 -22.89 -0.71
C PHE A 247 24.22 -22.45 -0.46
N LYS A 248 25.18 -22.96 -1.25
CA LYS A 248 26.57 -22.53 -1.19
C LYS A 248 26.84 -21.57 -2.34
N ASN A 249 27.39 -20.39 -2.03
CA ASN A 249 27.93 -19.47 -3.02
C ASN A 249 29.47 -19.49 -2.94
N TRP A 250 30.09 -19.89 -4.03
CA TRP A 250 31.55 -20.05 -4.12
C TRP A 250 32.26 -18.75 -4.56
N ARG A 251 31.54 -17.61 -4.68
CA ARG A 251 32.13 -16.31 -5.07
C ARG A 251 33.37 -15.93 -4.24
N SER A 252 33.38 -16.21 -2.96
CA SER A 252 34.50 -15.88 -2.08
C SER A 252 35.74 -16.73 -2.31
N MET A 253 35.62 -17.89 -2.93
CA MET A 253 36.77 -18.81 -3.14
C MET A 253 37.84 -18.20 -4.06
N PRO A 254 37.53 -17.68 -5.27
CA PRO A 254 38.50 -16.99 -6.11
C PRO A 254 39.06 -15.72 -5.46
N GLN A 255 38.23 -15.02 -4.68
CA GLN A 255 38.62 -13.77 -4.01
C GLN A 255 39.60 -13.99 -2.84
N SER A 256 39.53 -15.12 -2.18
CA SER A 256 40.42 -15.45 -1.03
C SER A 256 41.80 -15.98 -1.44
N GLY A 257 42.05 -16.18 -2.74
CA GLY A 257 43.33 -16.69 -3.27
C GLY A 257 43.60 -18.15 -3.00
N GLY A 258 42.66 -18.89 -2.43
CA GLY A 258 42.87 -20.34 -2.18
C GLY A 258 41.61 -21.08 -1.73
N ARG A 259 41.65 -22.40 -1.87
CA ARG A 259 40.57 -23.31 -1.42
C ARG A 259 41.12 -24.25 -0.33
N ARG A 260 40.36 -24.40 0.74
CA ARG A 260 40.68 -25.44 1.75
C ARG A 260 40.51 -26.82 1.12
N ILE A 261 41.60 -27.60 1.10
CA ILE A 261 41.59 -29.01 0.72
C ILE A 261 41.58 -29.83 1.99
N LYS A 262 40.57 -30.69 2.18
CA LYS A 262 40.52 -31.67 3.28
C LYS A 262 40.39 -33.03 2.65
N ARG A 263 41.48 -33.81 2.75
CA ARG A 263 41.51 -35.20 2.32
C ARG A 263 41.95 -36.08 3.48
N ALA A 264 41.42 -37.27 3.58
CA ALA A 264 41.80 -38.28 4.55
C ALA A 264 42.41 -39.47 3.80
N LEU A 265 43.54 -39.96 4.28
CA LEU A 265 44.12 -41.23 3.88
C LEU A 265 43.79 -42.23 4.97
N LEU A 266 43.08 -43.29 4.62
CA LEU A 266 42.79 -44.37 5.54
C LEU A 266 44.01 -45.31 5.55
N LEU A 267 44.66 -45.42 6.69
CA LEU A 267 45.78 -46.34 6.89
C LEU A 267 45.27 -47.56 7.67
N ASP A 268 45.67 -48.77 7.23
CA ASP A 268 45.42 -49.96 7.99
C ASP A 268 46.30 -49.93 9.25
N GLN A 269 45.68 -50.05 10.41
CA GLN A 269 46.33 -50.02 11.71
C GLN A 269 47.36 -51.13 11.80
N ASN A 270 47.18 -52.30 11.19
CA ASN A 270 48.08 -53.43 11.19
C ASN A 270 49.29 -53.19 10.29
N SER A 271 49.28 -52.19 9.42
CA SER A 271 50.42 -51.79 8.58
C SER A 271 51.46 -50.94 9.29
N ILE A 272 51.14 -50.43 10.49
CA ILE A 272 51.99 -49.58 11.30
C ILE A 272 53.05 -50.48 11.96
N ARG A 273 54.34 -50.29 11.65
CA ARG A 273 55.45 -51.03 12.18
C ARG A 273 56.69 -50.15 12.36
N PHE A 274 57.59 -50.57 13.19
CA PHE A 274 58.88 -49.91 13.32
C PHE A 274 59.69 -50.04 12.02
N CYS A 275 60.45 -48.98 11.69
CA CYS A 275 61.32 -48.95 10.52
C CYS A 275 62.45 -49.89 10.65
N ASP A 276 62.63 -50.78 9.70
CA ASP A 276 63.84 -51.61 9.56
C ASP A 276 64.94 -50.85 8.78
N GLN A 277 66.21 -51.42 8.78
CA GLN A 277 67.35 -50.78 8.11
C GLN A 277 67.08 -50.56 6.59
N THR A 278 66.33 -51.41 5.95
CA THR A 278 66.02 -51.33 4.52
C THR A 278 65.03 -50.22 4.25
N MET A 279 64.11 -49.99 5.16
CA MET A 279 63.14 -48.86 5.09
C MET A 279 63.86 -47.53 5.34
N LEU A 280 64.71 -47.46 6.35
CA LEU A 280 65.50 -46.25 6.62
C LEU A 280 66.38 -45.85 5.42
N GLY A 281 67.02 -46.82 4.73
CA GLY A 281 67.81 -46.56 3.53
C GLY A 281 66.97 -46.09 2.35
N ARG A 282 65.64 -46.43 2.27
CA ARG A 282 64.71 -45.90 1.30
C ARG A 282 64.24 -44.47 1.64
N PHE A 283 64.02 -44.24 2.95
CA PHE A 283 63.51 -42.94 3.40
C PHE A 283 64.59 -41.85 3.32
N GLN A 284 65.89 -42.21 3.53
CA GLN A 284 66.99 -41.28 3.31
C GLN A 284 67.12 -40.75 1.89
N LYS A 285 66.50 -41.43 0.90
CA LYS A 285 66.46 -40.99 -0.47
C LYS A 285 65.32 -40.01 -0.71
N MET A 286 64.40 -39.86 0.24
CA MET A 286 63.25 -38.93 0.14
C MET A 286 63.65 -37.57 0.70
N GLN A 287 63.57 -36.56 -0.16
CA GLN A 287 64.07 -35.21 0.12
C GLN A 287 63.42 -34.57 1.38
N LEU A 288 62.17 -34.85 1.66
CA LEU A 288 61.42 -34.32 2.81
C LEU A 288 61.66 -35.08 4.12
N LEU A 289 62.23 -36.30 4.07
CA LEU A 289 62.47 -37.12 5.25
C LEU A 289 63.98 -37.16 5.66
N LYS A 290 64.83 -36.63 4.80
CA LYS A 290 66.31 -36.69 5.00
C LYS A 290 66.77 -35.99 6.28
N GLU A 291 66.07 -34.99 6.76
CA GLU A 291 66.41 -34.25 7.98
C GLU A 291 65.93 -34.94 9.27
N TYR A 292 65.01 -35.91 9.15
CA TYR A 292 64.42 -36.62 10.30
C TYR A 292 64.95 -37.99 10.52
N ILE A 293 65.77 -38.52 9.63
CA ILE A 293 66.40 -39.84 9.66
C ILE A 293 67.90 -39.71 9.76
#